data_a35cc9999d6f78b4fbcc1da6c8be61db
#
_entry.id   a35cc9999d6f78b4fbcc1da6c8be61db
#
_cell.length_a   1.000
_cell.length_b   1.000
_cell.length_c   1.000
_cell.angle_alpha   90.00
_cell.angle_beta   90.00
_cell.angle_gamma   90.00
#
_symmetry.space_group_name_H-M   'P 1'
#
loop_
_entity.id
_entity.type
_entity.pdbx_description
1 polymer ?
#
loop_
_entity_poly.entity_id
_entity_poly.type
_entity_poly.pdbx_seq_one_letter_code
_entity_poly.pdbx_strand_id
1 'polypeptide(L)'
;MYPKRIVLMYISEVSGHRNAAMAIEKALRILEPQTEILSINAFNYTNPIAEKIVNSIYMGIIKVAPGIWDYLYDNPKIVKRIEKAKQDVHKRNTPKLKILFERFKPDLVVCTQAFPCGMVAYYKNKYGLDLPLVAVLTDYVPHSYWVYDSVDCYITPTEDVSQRLINKGVPVEKVKSLGIPFDPKFNEPLDRNAIFRKYKLSPGVPTVLIMGGGQGLGPIKTIVKSLEKTVKQVQEIVVTGTNKKLYNSLKRRIKKYKKKIIVFGYTQSINELMYIADIVISKPGGVTTSEVLAKGKPMIIVKPLPGQEANNTAYLIQKKAAIKVEEPGKINFVMDELLGNPDKLNQFRESVKQISRPNSSMDIARLLLKIN
;
A
#
# COMPACT_ATOMS: atom_id res chain seq x y z
N MET A 1 17.02 4.34 30.69
CA MET A 1 16.62 3.22 29.79
C MET A 1 17.35 3.46 28.49
N TYR A 2 18.05 2.46 27.93
CA TYR A 2 18.71 2.64 26.63
C TYR A 2 17.64 2.75 25.54
N PRO A 3 17.90 3.53 24.46
CA PRO A 3 16.96 3.67 23.36
C PRO A 3 16.73 2.31 22.69
N LYS A 4 15.46 2.01 22.39
CA LYS A 4 15.10 0.77 21.69
C LYS A 4 15.64 0.75 20.28
N ARG A 5 16.18 -0.38 19.83
CA ARG A 5 16.82 -0.56 18.52
C ARG A 5 15.94 -1.42 17.63
N ILE A 6 15.39 -0.84 16.57
CA ILE A 6 14.42 -1.49 15.69
C ILE A 6 14.96 -1.58 14.27
N VAL A 7 14.93 -2.78 13.69
CA VAL A 7 15.19 -2.99 12.25
C VAL A 7 13.87 -3.08 11.51
N LEU A 8 13.67 -2.20 10.52
CA LEU A 8 12.54 -2.26 9.58
C LEU A 8 13.02 -2.84 8.25
N MET A 9 12.43 -3.96 7.82
CA MET A 9 12.82 -4.64 6.59
C MET A 9 11.71 -4.62 5.55
N TYR A 10 12.05 -4.16 4.36
CA TYR A 10 11.18 -4.10 3.19
C TYR A 10 11.90 -4.61 1.94
N ILE A 11 11.22 -4.62 0.79
CA ILE A 11 11.82 -4.88 -0.52
C ILE A 11 11.45 -3.77 -1.49
N SER A 12 12.36 -3.50 -2.46
CA SER A 12 12.20 -2.51 -3.52
C SER A 12 12.06 -1.07 -3.04
N GLU A 13 12.87 -0.18 -3.60
CA GLU A 13 12.90 1.25 -3.22
C GLU A 13 11.63 2.01 -3.65
N VAL A 14 10.91 1.52 -4.64
CA VAL A 14 9.67 2.12 -5.13
C VAL A 14 8.52 1.13 -4.93
N SER A 15 8.09 0.94 -3.69
CA SER A 15 7.04 -0.01 -3.34
C SER A 15 6.15 0.47 -2.20
N GLY A 16 4.94 -0.10 -2.12
CA GLY A 16 4.05 0.07 -0.96
C GLY A 16 4.68 -0.44 0.34
N HIS A 17 5.45 -1.54 0.27
CA HIS A 17 6.15 -2.12 1.43
C HIS A 17 7.16 -1.13 2.05
N ARG A 18 7.96 -0.44 1.21
CA ARG A 18 8.84 0.63 1.69
C ARG A 18 8.05 1.77 2.31
N ASN A 19 6.97 2.22 1.67
CA ASN A 19 6.15 3.30 2.21
C ASN A 19 5.54 2.93 3.55
N ALA A 20 5.10 1.68 3.72
CA ALA A 20 4.62 1.14 4.99
C ALA A 20 5.73 1.15 6.07
N ALA A 21 6.94 0.69 5.75
CA ALA A 21 8.08 0.73 6.68
C ALA A 21 8.43 2.17 7.09
N MET A 22 8.51 3.10 6.13
CA MET A 22 8.78 4.51 6.41
C MET A 22 7.67 5.18 7.23
N ALA A 23 6.42 4.76 7.06
CA ALA A 23 5.30 5.25 7.85
C ALA A 23 5.41 4.81 9.32
N ILE A 24 5.82 3.55 9.56
CA ILE A 24 6.11 3.03 10.90
C ILE A 24 7.30 3.80 11.50
N GLU A 25 8.39 4.00 10.75
CA GLU A 25 9.55 4.76 11.22
C GLU A 25 9.15 6.17 11.66
N LYS A 26 8.36 6.89 10.85
CA LYS A 26 7.88 8.24 11.21
C LYS A 26 7.03 8.23 12.47
N ALA A 27 6.12 7.25 12.61
CA ALA A 27 5.28 7.12 13.79
C ALA A 27 6.10 6.82 15.05
N LEU A 28 7.12 5.95 14.95
CA LEU A 28 8.05 5.67 16.05
C LEU A 28 8.82 6.93 16.47
N ARG A 29 9.36 7.69 15.50
CA ARG A 29 10.07 8.95 15.80
C ARG A 29 9.18 10.03 16.40
N ILE A 30 7.87 10.03 16.10
CA ILE A 30 6.90 10.95 16.73
C ILE A 30 6.66 10.56 18.19
N LEU A 31 6.53 9.25 18.49
CA LEU A 31 6.21 8.76 19.83
C LEU A 31 7.43 8.69 20.75
N GLU A 32 8.56 8.25 20.20
CA GLU A 32 9.81 8.03 20.94
C GLU A 32 11.00 8.44 20.04
N PRO A 33 11.38 9.74 20.04
CA PRO A 33 12.46 10.27 19.19
C PRO A 33 13.83 9.62 19.41
N GLN A 34 14.06 9.04 20.60
CA GLN A 34 15.30 8.38 20.97
C GLN A 34 15.47 6.99 20.34
N THR A 35 14.40 6.40 19.75
CA THR A 35 14.45 5.07 19.14
C THR A 35 15.50 5.04 18.01
N GLU A 36 16.43 4.10 18.10
CA GLU A 36 17.38 3.83 17.02
C GLU A 36 16.71 2.95 15.95
N ILE A 37 16.54 3.47 14.76
CA ILE A 37 15.83 2.77 13.68
C ILE A 37 16.75 2.57 12.49
N LEU A 38 16.85 1.32 12.02
CA LEU A 38 17.56 0.94 10.82
C LEU A 38 16.59 0.38 9.78
N SER A 39 16.28 1.17 8.74
CA SER A 39 15.39 0.79 7.65
C SER A 39 16.16 0.24 6.47
N ILE A 40 15.88 -1.02 6.05
CA ILE A 40 16.70 -1.76 5.10
C ILE A 40 15.87 -2.36 3.98
N ASN A 41 16.31 -2.16 2.74
CA ASN A 41 15.90 -2.98 1.61
C ASN A 41 16.62 -4.34 1.69
N ALA A 42 15.86 -5.38 2.08
CA ALA A 42 16.42 -6.70 2.35
C ALA A 42 17.11 -7.34 1.13
N PHE A 43 16.58 -7.15 -0.08
CA PHE A 43 17.21 -7.66 -1.30
C PHE A 43 18.50 -6.91 -1.62
N ASN A 44 18.46 -5.59 -1.56
CA ASN A 44 19.65 -4.79 -1.87
C ASN A 44 20.79 -5.09 -0.88
N TYR A 45 20.46 -5.26 0.39
CA TYR A 45 21.45 -5.62 1.41
C TYR A 45 22.01 -7.03 1.21
N THR A 46 21.16 -8.03 0.89
CA THR A 46 21.58 -9.42 0.82
C THR A 46 22.08 -9.83 -0.56
N ASN A 47 21.44 -9.39 -1.63
CA ASN A 47 21.81 -9.72 -3.01
C ASN A 47 21.29 -8.70 -4.03
N PRO A 48 22.03 -7.60 -4.30
CA PRO A 48 21.57 -6.53 -5.21
C PRO A 48 21.35 -7.01 -6.65
N ILE A 49 22.05 -8.07 -7.09
CA ILE A 49 21.86 -8.63 -8.44
C ILE A 49 20.54 -9.39 -8.51
N ALA A 50 20.22 -10.17 -7.48
CA ALA A 50 18.95 -10.90 -7.41
C ALA A 50 17.75 -9.95 -7.39
N GLU A 51 17.85 -8.78 -6.73
CA GLU A 51 16.78 -7.76 -6.75
C GLU A 51 16.42 -7.33 -8.18
N LYS A 52 17.43 -7.01 -9.00
CA LYS A 52 17.21 -6.60 -10.40
C LYS A 52 16.57 -7.70 -11.23
N ILE A 53 17.00 -8.95 -11.05
CA ILE A 53 16.47 -10.11 -11.77
C ILE A 53 15.03 -10.39 -11.35
N VAL A 54 14.74 -10.44 -10.06
CA VAL A 54 13.39 -10.70 -9.53
C VAL A 54 12.40 -9.60 -9.96
N ASN A 55 12.81 -8.34 -9.86
CA ASN A 55 11.98 -7.22 -10.31
C ASN A 55 11.72 -7.26 -11.83
N SER A 56 12.73 -7.64 -12.63
CA SER A 56 12.58 -7.76 -14.09
C SER A 56 11.66 -8.91 -14.48
N ILE A 57 11.80 -10.07 -13.84
CA ILE A 57 10.94 -11.25 -14.05
C ILE A 57 9.50 -10.92 -13.60
N TYR A 58 9.32 -10.35 -12.42
CA TYR A 58 8.02 -9.94 -11.90
C TYR A 58 7.30 -8.98 -12.84
N MET A 59 7.98 -7.92 -13.27
CA MET A 59 7.41 -6.96 -14.23
C MET A 59 7.18 -7.56 -15.62
N GLY A 60 8.01 -8.52 -16.03
CA GLY A 60 7.84 -9.26 -17.28
C GLY A 60 6.59 -10.13 -17.27
N ILE A 61 6.42 -10.96 -16.24
CA ILE A 61 5.25 -11.86 -16.10
C ILE A 61 3.95 -11.06 -16.03
N ILE A 62 3.90 -10.00 -15.23
CA ILE A 62 2.69 -9.16 -15.12
C ILE A 62 2.32 -8.49 -16.46
N LYS A 63 3.31 -8.10 -17.27
CA LYS A 63 3.04 -7.45 -18.55
C LYS A 63 2.64 -8.43 -19.65
N VAL A 64 3.24 -9.61 -19.69
CA VAL A 64 3.12 -10.55 -20.85
C VAL A 64 2.07 -11.62 -20.57
N ALA A 65 1.95 -12.11 -19.36
CA ALA A 65 1.09 -13.25 -19.01
C ALA A 65 0.49 -13.12 -17.61
N PRO A 66 -0.40 -12.13 -17.38
CA PRO A 66 -0.97 -11.85 -16.06
C PRO A 66 -1.72 -13.05 -15.44
N GLY A 67 -2.38 -13.89 -16.25
CA GLY A 67 -3.08 -15.10 -15.74
C GLY A 67 -2.14 -16.19 -15.21
N ILE A 68 -0.87 -16.23 -15.64
CA ILE A 68 0.13 -17.13 -15.08
C ILE A 68 0.46 -16.74 -13.64
N TRP A 69 0.42 -15.45 -13.33
CA TRP A 69 0.70 -14.96 -11.98
C TRP A 69 -0.36 -15.44 -10.97
N ASP A 70 -1.65 -15.38 -11.30
CA ASP A 70 -2.75 -15.88 -10.45
C ASP A 70 -2.60 -17.38 -10.19
N TYR A 71 -2.25 -18.16 -11.22
CA TYR A 71 -2.01 -19.61 -11.10
C TYR A 71 -0.78 -19.93 -10.23
N LEU A 72 0.30 -19.15 -10.33
CA LEU A 72 1.50 -19.33 -9.52
C LEU A 72 1.30 -18.90 -8.07
N TYR A 73 0.37 -17.97 -7.83
CA TYR A 73 0.20 -17.31 -6.53
C TYR A 73 -0.44 -18.22 -5.47
N ASP A 74 -1.37 -19.10 -5.83
CA ASP A 74 -2.15 -19.93 -4.89
C ASP A 74 -2.10 -21.44 -5.18
N ASN A 75 -1.30 -21.92 -6.13
CA ASN A 75 -1.23 -23.36 -6.44
C ASN A 75 -0.37 -24.11 -5.42
N PRO A 76 -0.95 -25.08 -4.63
CA PRO A 76 -0.25 -25.77 -3.55
C PRO A 76 0.98 -26.56 -4.00
N LYS A 77 1.00 -27.08 -5.24
CA LYS A 77 2.15 -27.84 -5.79
C LYS A 77 3.31 -26.90 -6.13
N ILE A 78 3.00 -25.71 -6.61
CA ILE A 78 3.99 -24.70 -6.93
C ILE A 78 4.51 -24.05 -5.64
N VAL A 79 3.64 -23.80 -4.67
CA VAL A 79 4.01 -23.30 -3.33
C VAL A 79 5.06 -24.21 -2.70
N LYS A 80 4.88 -25.56 -2.72
CA LYS A 80 5.88 -26.50 -2.17
C LYS A 80 7.24 -26.45 -2.91
N ARG A 81 7.26 -26.31 -4.24
CA ARG A 81 8.51 -26.17 -5.00
C ARG A 81 9.22 -24.84 -4.74
N ILE A 82 8.43 -23.76 -4.66
CA ILE A 82 8.95 -22.43 -4.32
C ILE A 82 9.47 -22.40 -2.88
N GLU A 83 8.89 -23.17 -1.96
CA GLU A 83 9.29 -23.22 -0.56
C GLU A 83 10.70 -23.78 -0.38
N LYS A 84 11.05 -24.84 -1.13
CA LYS A 84 12.42 -25.37 -1.15
C LYS A 84 13.43 -24.35 -1.71
N ALA A 85 13.10 -23.70 -2.82
CA ALA A 85 13.95 -22.66 -3.40
C ALA A 85 14.10 -21.45 -2.46
N LYS A 86 13.04 -21.07 -1.74
CA LYS A 86 13.11 -20.01 -0.72
C LYS A 86 14.02 -20.37 0.43
N GLN A 87 13.95 -21.58 0.96
CA GLN A 87 14.82 -22.05 2.03
C GLN A 87 16.29 -21.94 1.62
N ASP A 88 16.65 -22.32 0.38
CA ASP A 88 17.99 -22.19 -0.15
C ASP A 88 18.43 -20.71 -0.23
N VAL A 89 17.53 -19.81 -0.66
CA VAL A 89 17.81 -18.37 -0.69
C VAL A 89 17.96 -17.82 0.74
N HIS A 90 17.11 -18.23 1.68
CA HIS A 90 17.21 -17.82 3.09
C HIS A 90 18.52 -18.31 3.70
N LYS A 91 18.92 -19.56 3.43
CA LYS A 91 20.18 -20.13 3.89
C LYS A 91 21.40 -19.31 3.38
N ARG A 92 21.40 -18.93 2.10
CA ARG A 92 22.47 -18.12 1.48
C ARG A 92 22.54 -16.69 2.05
N ASN A 93 21.41 -16.12 2.46
CA ASN A 93 21.35 -14.77 3.00
C ASN A 93 21.63 -14.69 4.51
N THR A 94 21.55 -15.81 5.22
CA THR A 94 21.76 -15.90 6.67
C THR A 94 23.08 -15.29 7.16
N PRO A 95 24.27 -15.51 6.52
CA PRO A 95 25.52 -14.90 6.97
C PRO A 95 25.49 -13.37 6.99
N LYS A 96 24.83 -12.75 6.01
CA LYS A 96 24.70 -11.28 5.94
C LYS A 96 23.78 -10.73 7.02
N LEU A 97 22.67 -11.43 7.31
CA LEU A 97 21.82 -11.08 8.45
C LEU A 97 22.57 -11.19 9.78
N LYS A 98 23.43 -12.21 9.93
CA LYS A 98 24.26 -12.36 11.13
C LYS A 98 25.13 -11.12 11.34
N ILE A 99 25.87 -10.69 10.34
CA ILE A 99 26.73 -9.49 10.40
C ILE A 99 25.90 -8.25 10.75
N LEU A 100 24.71 -8.10 10.15
CA LEU A 100 23.82 -6.99 10.42
C LEU A 100 23.38 -6.94 11.89
N PHE A 101 22.90 -8.08 12.40
CA PHE A 101 22.35 -8.16 13.74
C PHE A 101 23.42 -8.10 14.83
N GLU A 102 24.62 -8.64 14.58
CA GLU A 102 25.77 -8.50 15.50
C GLU A 102 26.24 -7.04 15.60
N ARG A 103 26.19 -6.28 14.50
CA ARG A 103 26.59 -4.86 14.48
C ARG A 103 25.51 -3.95 15.06
N PHE A 104 24.29 -4.11 14.65
CA PHE A 104 23.19 -3.23 15.08
C PHE A 104 22.59 -3.65 16.40
N LYS A 105 22.62 -4.94 16.77
CA LYS A 105 22.03 -5.53 17.98
C LYS A 105 20.59 -5.10 18.19
N PRO A 106 19.66 -5.46 17.26
CA PRO A 106 18.28 -5.04 17.36
C PRO A 106 17.56 -5.70 18.54
N ASP A 107 16.68 -4.93 19.19
CA ASP A 107 15.71 -5.45 20.17
C ASP A 107 14.46 -5.99 19.50
N LEU A 108 14.22 -5.63 18.23
CA LEU A 108 13.03 -5.98 17.47
C LEU A 108 13.28 -5.88 15.96
N VAL A 109 12.74 -6.84 15.20
CA VAL A 109 12.71 -6.79 13.73
C VAL A 109 11.27 -6.72 13.24
N VAL A 110 10.98 -5.77 12.35
CA VAL A 110 9.67 -5.57 11.72
C VAL A 110 9.79 -5.74 10.22
N CYS A 111 8.98 -6.60 9.64
CA CYS A 111 8.98 -6.85 8.20
C CYS A 111 7.66 -6.43 7.57
N THR A 112 7.71 -5.54 6.59
CA THR A 112 6.52 -5.11 5.83
C THR A 112 6.30 -5.92 4.55
N GLN A 113 7.08 -7.02 4.37
CA GLN A 113 6.95 -7.93 3.25
C GLN A 113 7.34 -9.36 3.65
N ALA A 114 6.67 -10.36 3.06
CA ALA A 114 6.80 -11.76 3.46
C ALA A 114 8.21 -12.36 3.24
N PHE A 115 8.94 -11.92 2.21
CA PHE A 115 10.28 -12.47 1.94
C PHE A 115 11.31 -12.13 3.02
N PRO A 116 11.53 -10.86 3.41
CA PRO A 116 12.39 -10.56 4.55
C PRO A 116 11.89 -11.18 5.87
N CYS A 117 10.56 -11.29 6.06
CA CYS A 117 9.99 -11.97 7.22
C CYS A 117 10.46 -13.44 7.28
N GLY A 118 10.36 -14.17 6.17
CA GLY A 118 10.86 -15.55 6.09
C GLY A 118 12.37 -15.69 6.28
N MET A 119 13.16 -14.71 5.80
CA MET A 119 14.61 -14.69 6.02
C MET A 119 14.95 -14.56 7.51
N VAL A 120 14.28 -13.67 8.23
CA VAL A 120 14.49 -13.47 9.68
C VAL A 120 13.97 -14.66 10.46
N ALA A 121 12.80 -15.21 10.10
CA ALA A 121 12.25 -16.42 10.70
C ALA A 121 13.21 -17.62 10.58
N TYR A 122 13.76 -17.82 9.39
CA TYR A 122 14.78 -18.86 9.17
C TYR A 122 16.05 -18.61 10.02
N TYR A 123 16.50 -17.35 10.10
CA TYR A 123 17.66 -16.95 10.91
C TYR A 123 17.44 -17.24 12.40
N LYS A 124 16.27 -16.84 12.95
CA LYS A 124 15.87 -17.12 14.35
C LYS A 124 15.94 -18.63 14.65
N ASN A 125 15.27 -19.44 13.80
CA ASN A 125 15.22 -20.89 14.00
C ASN A 125 16.61 -21.53 13.94
N LYS A 126 17.46 -21.09 13.00
CA LYS A 126 18.78 -21.66 12.82
C LYS A 126 19.71 -21.41 14.01
N TYR A 127 19.61 -20.27 14.65
CA TYR A 127 20.51 -19.87 15.74
C TYR A 127 19.84 -19.90 17.13
N GLY A 128 18.57 -20.31 17.25
CA GLY A 128 17.83 -20.36 18.49
C GLY A 128 17.70 -18.99 19.17
N LEU A 129 17.46 -17.93 18.40
CA LEU A 129 17.46 -16.56 18.91
C LEU A 129 16.09 -16.14 19.41
N ASP A 130 16.09 -15.53 20.61
CA ASP A 130 14.92 -14.86 21.18
C ASP A 130 14.89 -13.38 20.76
N LEU A 131 14.78 -13.14 19.44
CA LEU A 131 14.68 -11.82 18.85
C LEU A 131 13.25 -11.61 18.35
N PRO A 132 12.46 -10.71 18.93
CA PRO A 132 11.10 -10.47 18.48
C PRO A 132 11.01 -10.14 17.00
N LEU A 133 10.10 -10.85 16.27
CA LEU A 133 9.84 -10.67 14.84
C LEU A 133 8.38 -10.31 14.62
N VAL A 134 8.14 -9.14 14.05
CA VAL A 134 6.80 -8.63 13.72
C VAL A 134 6.59 -8.62 12.22
N ALA A 135 5.51 -9.25 11.77
CA ALA A 135 5.07 -9.26 10.38
C ALA A 135 3.95 -8.23 10.18
N VAL A 136 4.14 -7.25 9.30
CA VAL A 136 3.13 -6.23 8.97
C VAL A 136 2.61 -6.48 7.57
N LEU A 137 1.38 -6.99 7.48
CA LEU A 137 0.74 -7.31 6.21
C LEU A 137 0.28 -6.02 5.51
N THR A 138 0.58 -5.89 4.24
CA THR A 138 0.32 -4.69 3.43
C THR A 138 -0.73 -4.90 2.33
N ASP A 139 -1.48 -6.01 2.40
CA ASP A 139 -2.55 -6.35 1.46
C ASP A 139 -3.79 -6.88 2.20
N TYR A 140 -4.98 -6.64 1.63
CA TYR A 140 -6.28 -7.03 2.20
C TYR A 140 -6.62 -8.51 2.02
N VAL A 141 -5.75 -9.27 1.36
CA VAL A 141 -5.82 -10.73 1.27
C VAL A 141 -4.43 -11.32 1.52
N PRO A 142 -4.24 -12.06 2.63
CA PRO A 142 -2.94 -12.61 2.96
C PRO A 142 -2.66 -13.85 2.10
N HIS A 143 -1.49 -13.91 1.52
CA HIS A 143 -0.99 -15.14 0.90
C HIS A 143 -0.29 -16.05 1.93
N SER A 144 -0.13 -17.33 1.62
CA SER A 144 0.43 -18.35 2.53
C SER A 144 1.89 -18.10 2.93
N TYR A 145 2.60 -17.29 2.17
CA TYR A 145 4.01 -16.99 2.42
C TYR A 145 4.29 -16.09 3.65
N TRP A 146 3.26 -15.66 4.36
CA TRP A 146 3.42 -14.87 5.59
C TRP A 146 3.53 -15.74 6.85
N VAL A 147 3.07 -16.99 6.82
CA VAL A 147 2.94 -17.82 8.03
C VAL A 147 4.25 -18.52 8.33
N TYR A 148 4.86 -18.19 9.49
CA TYR A 148 6.04 -18.83 10.05
C TYR A 148 5.89 -18.93 11.58
N ASP A 149 6.28 -20.05 12.18
CA ASP A 149 6.14 -20.31 13.62
C ASP A 149 6.94 -19.31 14.48
N SER A 150 8.09 -18.86 13.97
CA SER A 150 9.01 -17.92 14.64
C SER A 150 8.57 -16.45 14.56
N VAL A 151 7.45 -16.14 13.94
CA VAL A 151 6.85 -14.80 14.01
C VAL A 151 6.13 -14.65 15.35
N ASP A 152 6.44 -13.58 16.07
CA ASP A 152 5.90 -13.32 17.41
C ASP A 152 4.62 -12.48 17.35
N CYS A 153 4.48 -11.63 16.34
CA CYS A 153 3.28 -10.82 16.14
C CYS A 153 2.97 -10.58 14.65
N TYR A 154 1.72 -10.74 14.27
CA TYR A 154 1.18 -10.41 12.94
C TYR A 154 0.28 -9.19 13.04
N ILE A 155 0.61 -8.15 12.31
CA ILE A 155 -0.23 -6.95 12.16
C ILE A 155 -0.99 -7.06 10.85
N THR A 156 -2.31 -7.07 10.94
CA THR A 156 -3.19 -7.29 9.79
C THR A 156 -3.98 -6.02 9.43
N PRO A 157 -4.38 -5.89 8.15
CA PRO A 157 -5.19 -4.77 7.67
C PRO A 157 -6.57 -4.69 8.32
N THR A 158 -7.19 -5.84 8.57
CA THR A 158 -8.58 -5.96 9.01
C THR A 158 -8.81 -7.24 9.77
N GLU A 159 -9.93 -7.33 10.49
CA GLU A 159 -10.34 -8.55 11.21
C GLU A 159 -10.55 -9.74 10.26
N ASP A 160 -11.06 -9.52 9.04
CA ASP A 160 -11.22 -10.60 8.05
C ASP A 160 -9.85 -11.24 7.69
N VAL A 161 -8.80 -10.42 7.60
CA VAL A 161 -7.43 -10.90 7.36
C VAL A 161 -6.87 -11.61 8.58
N SER A 162 -7.16 -11.11 9.78
CA SER A 162 -6.81 -11.77 11.05
C SER A 162 -7.41 -13.18 11.10
N GLN A 163 -8.70 -13.29 10.83
CA GLN A 163 -9.38 -14.61 10.86
C GLN A 163 -8.81 -15.58 9.82
N ARG A 164 -8.40 -15.10 8.65
CA ARG A 164 -7.75 -15.95 7.64
C ARG A 164 -6.38 -16.48 8.10
N LEU A 165 -5.60 -15.69 8.86
CA LEU A 165 -4.35 -16.17 9.45
C LEU A 165 -4.61 -17.20 10.56
N ILE A 166 -5.59 -16.95 11.44
CA ILE A 166 -5.99 -17.86 12.50
C ILE A 166 -6.45 -19.20 11.90
N ASN A 167 -7.25 -19.17 10.85
CA ASN A 167 -7.70 -20.38 10.14
C ASN A 167 -6.54 -21.13 9.45
N LYS A 168 -5.38 -20.48 9.24
CA LYS A 168 -4.15 -21.13 8.77
C LYS A 168 -3.23 -21.61 9.90
N GLY A 169 -3.71 -21.58 11.15
CA GLY A 169 -3.00 -22.11 12.32
C GLY A 169 -2.17 -21.08 13.08
N VAL A 170 -2.25 -19.77 12.74
CA VAL A 170 -1.60 -18.74 13.56
C VAL A 170 -2.36 -18.55 14.87
N PRO A 171 -1.70 -18.62 16.04
CA PRO A 171 -2.34 -18.38 17.33
C PRO A 171 -2.99 -16.99 17.40
N VAL A 172 -4.20 -16.91 17.98
CA VAL A 172 -5.00 -15.68 18.01
C VAL A 172 -4.30 -14.54 18.76
N GLU A 173 -3.57 -14.86 19.82
CA GLU A 173 -2.81 -13.90 20.63
C GLU A 173 -1.70 -13.21 19.85
N LYS A 174 -1.16 -13.85 18.82
CA LYS A 174 -0.14 -13.29 17.93
C LYS A 174 -0.72 -12.36 16.86
N VAL A 175 -2.04 -12.29 16.67
CA VAL A 175 -2.66 -11.52 15.57
C VAL A 175 -3.29 -10.22 16.10
N LYS A 176 -2.94 -9.09 15.49
CA LYS A 176 -3.44 -7.75 15.84
C LYS A 176 -3.95 -7.02 14.59
N SER A 177 -5.23 -6.66 14.56
CA SER A 177 -5.86 -5.93 13.44
C SER A 177 -5.71 -4.42 13.63
N LEU A 178 -4.59 -3.85 13.17
CA LEU A 178 -4.25 -2.43 13.33
C LEU A 178 -4.28 -1.63 12.03
N GLY A 179 -4.52 -2.27 10.88
CA GLY A 179 -4.50 -1.60 9.58
C GLY A 179 -3.17 -1.68 8.86
N ILE A 180 -3.14 -1.21 7.61
CA ILE A 180 -1.90 -1.03 6.84
C ILE A 180 -1.32 0.34 7.18
N PRO A 181 -0.04 0.44 7.58
CA PRO A 181 0.56 1.71 7.93
C PRO A 181 0.75 2.62 6.72
N PHE A 182 0.44 3.89 6.89
CA PHE A 182 0.64 4.98 5.93
C PHE A 182 1.16 6.22 6.67
N ASP A 183 1.67 7.20 5.95
CA ASP A 183 2.33 8.38 6.51
C ASP A 183 1.44 9.09 7.57
N PRO A 184 1.88 9.25 8.83
CA PRO A 184 1.10 9.92 9.88
C PRO A 184 0.61 11.32 9.52
N LYS A 185 1.27 12.01 8.59
CA LYS A 185 0.82 13.32 8.09
C LYS A 185 -0.58 13.34 7.47
N PHE A 186 -1.13 12.16 7.10
CA PHE A 186 -2.52 12.08 6.66
C PHE A 186 -3.52 12.40 7.78
N ASN A 187 -3.12 12.31 9.03
CA ASN A 187 -3.96 12.63 10.20
C ASN A 187 -3.79 14.08 10.67
N GLU A 188 -2.85 14.82 10.11
CA GLU A 188 -2.68 16.24 10.46
C GLU A 188 -3.92 17.06 10.05
N PRO A 189 -4.31 18.05 10.88
CA PRO A 189 -5.38 18.99 10.54
C PRO A 189 -5.02 19.78 9.28
N LEU A 190 -5.98 19.91 8.38
CA LEU A 190 -5.81 20.63 7.12
C LEU A 190 -6.93 21.66 6.93
N ASP A 191 -6.58 22.87 6.47
CA ASP A 191 -7.55 23.86 6.04
C ASP A 191 -7.97 23.62 4.58
N ARG A 192 -9.19 23.10 4.39
CA ARG A 192 -9.76 22.82 3.08
C ARG A 192 -9.78 24.06 2.17
N ASN A 193 -10.15 25.21 2.68
CA ASN A 193 -10.26 26.43 1.90
C ASN A 193 -8.88 26.97 1.49
N ALA A 194 -7.89 26.90 2.38
CA ALA A 194 -6.51 27.27 2.04
C ALA A 194 -5.97 26.37 0.92
N ILE A 195 -6.25 25.07 0.96
CA ILE A 195 -5.82 24.14 -0.08
C ILE A 195 -6.49 24.42 -1.43
N PHE A 196 -7.81 24.70 -1.44
CA PHE A 196 -8.52 25.10 -2.67
C PHE A 196 -7.91 26.38 -3.27
N ARG A 197 -7.60 27.38 -2.44
CA ARG A 197 -6.92 28.63 -2.90
C ARG A 197 -5.52 28.32 -3.44
N LYS A 198 -4.72 27.53 -2.72
CA LYS A 198 -3.36 27.11 -3.11
C LYS A 198 -3.34 26.50 -4.51
N TYR A 199 -4.29 25.63 -4.82
CA TYR A 199 -4.36 24.95 -6.11
C TYR A 199 -5.30 25.63 -7.11
N LYS A 200 -5.85 26.79 -6.77
CA LYS A 200 -6.79 27.55 -7.61
C LYS A 200 -7.98 26.70 -8.06
N LEU A 201 -8.51 25.85 -7.17
CA LEU A 201 -9.69 25.04 -7.37
C LEU A 201 -10.93 25.72 -6.76
N SER A 202 -12.13 25.34 -7.21
CA SER A 202 -13.41 25.90 -6.76
C SER A 202 -14.01 25.01 -5.68
N PRO A 203 -14.25 25.51 -4.44
CA PRO A 203 -14.77 24.68 -3.34
C PRO A 203 -16.14 24.01 -3.61
N GLY A 204 -17.00 24.65 -4.42
CA GLY A 204 -18.33 24.14 -4.75
C GLY A 204 -18.38 23.13 -5.90
N VAL A 205 -17.25 22.84 -6.54
CA VAL A 205 -17.18 21.90 -7.67
C VAL A 205 -16.59 20.57 -7.19
N PRO A 206 -17.27 19.42 -7.44
CA PRO A 206 -16.75 18.11 -7.09
C PRO A 206 -15.34 17.88 -7.64
N THR A 207 -14.44 17.46 -6.76
CA THR A 207 -13.01 17.26 -7.06
C THR A 207 -12.69 15.77 -7.18
N VAL A 208 -12.17 15.38 -8.34
CA VAL A 208 -11.77 14.00 -8.63
C VAL A 208 -10.24 13.90 -8.62
N LEU A 209 -9.70 13.06 -7.73
CA LEU A 209 -8.26 12.77 -7.70
C LEU A 209 -7.97 11.50 -8.50
N ILE A 210 -7.10 11.59 -9.49
CA ILE A 210 -6.72 10.49 -10.38
C ILE A 210 -5.26 10.16 -10.17
N MET A 211 -4.96 8.91 -9.77
CA MET A 211 -3.60 8.46 -9.46
C MET A 211 -3.29 7.09 -10.07
N GLY A 212 -2.02 6.88 -10.44
CA GLY A 212 -1.49 5.59 -10.93
C GLY A 212 -0.40 5.01 -10.02
N GLY A 213 -0.44 5.33 -8.72
CA GLY A 213 0.65 5.01 -7.79
C GLY A 213 1.91 5.82 -8.07
N GLY A 214 3.01 5.52 -7.37
CA GLY A 214 4.27 6.26 -7.48
C GLY A 214 4.88 6.27 -8.89
N GLN A 215 4.59 5.26 -9.71
CA GLN A 215 5.07 5.14 -11.08
C GLN A 215 4.09 5.69 -12.14
N GLY A 216 2.91 6.18 -11.75
CA GLY A 216 1.91 6.71 -12.68
C GLY A 216 1.43 5.69 -13.71
N LEU A 217 1.17 4.46 -13.27
CA LEU A 217 0.71 3.36 -14.11
C LEU A 217 -0.81 3.39 -14.31
N GLY A 218 -1.28 2.73 -15.37
CA GLY A 218 -2.71 2.60 -15.68
C GLY A 218 -3.20 3.53 -16.79
N PRO A 219 -4.49 3.47 -17.13
CA PRO A 219 -5.08 4.15 -18.28
C PRO A 219 -5.45 5.62 -18.00
N ILE A 220 -4.59 6.38 -17.29
CA ILE A 220 -4.88 7.74 -16.80
C ILE A 220 -5.34 8.67 -17.92
N LYS A 221 -4.72 8.61 -19.11
CA LYS A 221 -5.15 9.43 -20.26
C LYS A 221 -6.58 9.13 -20.72
N THR A 222 -6.96 7.87 -20.68
CA THR A 222 -8.31 7.43 -21.08
C THR A 222 -9.32 7.87 -20.03
N ILE A 223 -8.99 7.79 -18.74
CA ILE A 223 -9.81 8.26 -17.63
C ILE A 223 -10.09 9.77 -17.79
N VAL A 224 -9.04 10.59 -17.90
CA VAL A 224 -9.17 12.04 -18.07
C VAL A 224 -10.01 12.39 -19.32
N LYS A 225 -9.78 11.70 -20.46
CA LYS A 225 -10.59 11.89 -21.67
C LYS A 225 -12.06 11.50 -21.47
N SER A 226 -12.33 10.48 -20.67
CA SER A 226 -13.70 10.05 -20.37
C SER A 226 -14.39 11.06 -19.46
N LEU A 227 -13.72 11.55 -18.41
CA LEU A 227 -14.28 12.52 -17.47
C LEU A 227 -14.62 13.86 -18.14
N GLU A 228 -13.93 14.26 -19.20
CA GLU A 228 -14.32 15.44 -20.01
C GLU A 228 -15.75 15.34 -20.55
N LYS A 229 -16.29 14.10 -20.69
CA LYS A 229 -17.63 13.83 -21.21
C LYS A 229 -18.71 13.79 -20.12
N THR A 230 -18.36 13.88 -18.84
CA THR A 230 -19.37 13.89 -17.77
C THR A 230 -20.29 15.09 -17.91
N VAL A 231 -21.59 14.85 -17.71
CA VAL A 231 -22.62 15.89 -17.72
C VAL A 231 -22.47 16.81 -16.51
N LYS A 232 -22.16 16.23 -15.36
CA LYS A 232 -21.89 16.98 -14.12
C LYS A 232 -20.60 17.75 -14.23
N GLN A 233 -20.59 18.97 -13.68
CA GLN A 233 -19.38 19.74 -13.56
C GLN A 233 -18.44 19.08 -12.55
N VAL A 234 -17.20 18.81 -12.94
CA VAL A 234 -16.15 18.27 -12.09
C VAL A 234 -14.84 19.03 -12.35
N GLN A 235 -13.97 19.02 -11.35
CA GLN A 235 -12.57 19.43 -11.51
C GLN A 235 -11.65 18.26 -11.17
N GLU A 236 -10.53 18.18 -11.86
CA GLU A 236 -9.66 17.00 -11.82
C GLU A 236 -8.28 17.36 -11.30
N ILE A 237 -7.77 16.52 -10.42
CA ILE A 237 -6.37 16.51 -9.97
C ILE A 237 -5.75 15.22 -10.46
N VAL A 238 -4.72 15.30 -11.29
CA VAL A 238 -4.05 14.14 -11.87
C VAL A 238 -2.62 14.05 -11.34
N VAL A 239 -2.28 12.94 -10.68
CA VAL A 239 -0.92 12.68 -10.17
C VAL A 239 -0.29 11.57 -11.01
N THR A 240 0.77 11.92 -11.74
CA THR A 240 1.46 11.01 -12.66
C THR A 240 2.68 10.32 -12.04
N GLY A 241 2.99 10.63 -10.78
CA GLY A 241 4.17 10.08 -10.10
C GLY A 241 5.46 10.36 -10.88
N THR A 242 6.33 9.37 -10.97
CA THR A 242 7.61 9.48 -11.70
C THR A 242 7.49 9.40 -13.23
N ASN A 243 6.28 9.23 -13.78
CA ASN A 243 6.03 9.10 -15.21
C ASN A 243 6.07 10.46 -15.93
N LYS A 244 7.28 10.95 -16.22
CA LYS A 244 7.51 12.23 -16.94
C LYS A 244 6.86 12.25 -18.33
N LYS A 245 6.83 11.10 -19.05
CA LYS A 245 6.20 11.00 -20.37
C LYS A 245 4.67 11.22 -20.30
N LEU A 246 4.02 10.65 -19.30
CA LEU A 246 2.60 10.84 -19.04
C LEU A 246 2.33 12.31 -18.64
N TYR A 247 3.11 12.86 -17.71
CA TYR A 247 3.01 14.25 -17.27
C TYR A 247 3.03 15.22 -18.45
N ASN A 248 4.07 15.16 -19.29
CA ASN A 248 4.24 16.06 -20.44
C ASN A 248 3.11 15.90 -21.47
N SER A 249 2.65 14.66 -21.68
CA SER A 249 1.52 14.38 -22.59
C SER A 249 0.22 15.00 -22.09
N LEU A 250 -0.08 14.88 -20.79
CA LEU A 250 -1.28 15.47 -20.19
C LEU A 250 -1.21 17.00 -20.18
N LYS A 251 -0.10 17.59 -19.77
CA LYS A 251 0.09 19.07 -19.76
C LYS A 251 -0.19 19.72 -21.11
N ARG A 252 0.13 19.04 -22.22
CA ARG A 252 -0.21 19.51 -23.58
C ARG A 252 -1.69 19.37 -23.90
N ARG A 253 -2.32 18.24 -23.49
CA ARG A 253 -3.70 17.91 -23.83
C ARG A 253 -4.74 18.70 -23.05
N ILE A 254 -4.51 18.95 -21.76
CA ILE A 254 -5.48 19.64 -20.88
C ILE A 254 -5.84 21.05 -21.37
N LYS A 255 -4.98 21.68 -22.17
CA LYS A 255 -5.28 22.98 -22.81
C LYS A 255 -6.49 22.95 -23.75
N LYS A 256 -6.89 21.75 -24.20
CA LYS A 256 -8.02 21.51 -25.11
C LYS A 256 -9.30 21.10 -24.41
N TYR A 257 -9.25 20.88 -23.08
CA TYR A 257 -10.38 20.44 -22.29
C TYR A 257 -11.11 21.62 -21.66
N LYS A 258 -12.42 21.50 -21.52
CA LYS A 258 -13.27 22.54 -20.94
C LYS A 258 -13.24 22.49 -19.40
N LYS A 259 -13.07 21.28 -18.85
CA LYS A 259 -13.02 21.06 -17.41
C LYS A 259 -11.70 21.52 -16.81
N LYS A 260 -11.73 21.98 -15.58
CA LYS A 260 -10.53 22.36 -14.84
C LYS A 260 -9.72 21.12 -14.49
N ILE A 261 -8.49 21.03 -14.99
CA ILE A 261 -7.57 19.90 -14.75
C ILE A 261 -6.23 20.45 -14.26
N ILE A 262 -5.76 19.92 -13.14
CA ILE A 262 -4.42 20.18 -12.63
C ILE A 262 -3.60 18.90 -12.69
N VAL A 263 -2.40 18.97 -13.24
CA VAL A 263 -1.51 17.81 -13.38
C VAL A 263 -0.27 18.00 -12.52
N PHE A 264 0.00 17.03 -11.66
CA PHE A 264 1.22 16.90 -10.87
C PHE A 264 2.08 15.75 -11.39
N GLY A 265 3.40 15.89 -11.27
CA GLY A 265 4.33 14.77 -11.31
C GLY A 265 4.34 14.01 -9.99
N TYR A 266 5.52 13.62 -9.53
CA TYR A 266 5.69 13.14 -8.16
C TYR A 266 5.47 14.31 -7.18
N THR A 267 4.66 14.09 -6.15
CA THR A 267 4.35 15.12 -5.15
C THR A 267 4.35 14.54 -3.75
N GLN A 268 4.80 15.34 -2.79
CA GLN A 268 4.73 15.02 -1.37
C GLN A 268 3.43 15.50 -0.71
N SER A 269 2.62 16.30 -1.44
CA SER A 269 1.37 16.86 -0.93
C SER A 269 0.15 15.98 -1.20
N ILE A 270 0.33 14.67 -1.35
CA ILE A 270 -0.76 13.75 -1.68
C ILE A 270 -1.86 13.74 -0.62
N ASN A 271 -1.50 13.93 0.66
CA ASN A 271 -2.43 14.09 1.77
C ASN A 271 -3.38 15.27 1.59
N GLU A 272 -2.88 16.44 1.15
CA GLU A 272 -3.69 17.62 0.85
C GLU A 272 -4.64 17.36 -0.33
N LEU A 273 -4.09 16.81 -1.43
CA LEU A 273 -4.87 16.51 -2.64
C LEU A 273 -5.99 15.51 -2.38
N MET A 274 -5.70 14.47 -1.58
CA MET A 274 -6.68 13.47 -1.20
C MET A 274 -7.72 14.04 -0.22
N TYR A 275 -7.32 14.94 0.68
CA TYR A 275 -8.22 15.59 1.62
C TYR A 275 -9.31 16.40 0.92
N ILE A 276 -8.96 17.19 -0.11
CA ILE A 276 -9.92 18.00 -0.86
C ILE A 276 -10.69 17.21 -1.92
N ALA A 277 -10.23 16.04 -2.33
CA ALA A 277 -10.95 15.19 -3.27
C ALA A 277 -12.28 14.70 -2.69
N ASP A 278 -13.29 14.57 -3.54
CA ASP A 278 -14.58 13.96 -3.21
C ASP A 278 -14.61 12.48 -3.61
N ILE A 279 -13.91 12.13 -4.68
CA ILE A 279 -13.77 10.77 -5.21
C ILE A 279 -12.30 10.56 -5.63
N VAL A 280 -11.78 9.35 -5.37
CA VAL A 280 -10.43 8.96 -5.79
C VAL A 280 -10.51 7.85 -6.83
N ILE A 281 -9.86 8.05 -7.98
CA ILE A 281 -9.71 7.04 -9.02
C ILE A 281 -8.27 6.54 -8.99
N SER A 282 -8.07 5.27 -8.62
CA SER A 282 -6.74 4.72 -8.49
C SER A 282 -6.71 3.20 -8.66
N LYS A 283 -5.49 2.64 -8.64
CA LYS A 283 -5.25 1.22 -8.46
C LYS A 283 -5.31 0.87 -6.96
N PRO A 284 -5.80 -0.31 -6.57
CA PRO A 284 -6.01 -0.68 -5.17
C PRO A 284 -4.75 -1.26 -4.51
N GLY A 285 -3.62 -0.56 -4.61
CA GLY A 285 -2.43 -0.91 -3.83
C GLY A 285 -2.69 -0.70 -2.34
N GLY A 286 -2.19 -1.59 -1.48
CA GLY A 286 -2.55 -1.63 -0.06
C GLY A 286 -2.40 -0.29 0.66
N VAL A 287 -1.23 0.35 0.60
CA VAL A 287 -0.97 1.65 1.24
C VAL A 287 -1.87 2.75 0.66
N THR A 288 -1.96 2.87 -0.67
CA THR A 288 -2.84 3.87 -1.30
C THR A 288 -4.31 3.67 -0.90
N THR A 289 -4.77 2.42 -0.85
CA THR A 289 -6.12 2.10 -0.37
C THR A 289 -6.32 2.55 1.07
N SER A 290 -5.37 2.27 1.96
CA SER A 290 -5.46 2.70 3.36
C SER A 290 -5.48 4.22 3.52
N GLU A 291 -4.70 4.94 2.73
CA GLU A 291 -4.72 6.41 2.68
C GLU A 291 -6.10 6.94 2.24
N VAL A 292 -6.69 6.36 1.19
CA VAL A 292 -8.02 6.72 0.68
C VAL A 292 -9.10 6.46 1.72
N LEU A 293 -9.08 5.26 2.34
CA LEU A 293 -10.03 4.87 3.39
C LEU A 293 -9.89 5.77 4.62
N ALA A 294 -8.66 6.10 5.04
CA ALA A 294 -8.41 6.98 6.17
C ALA A 294 -8.95 8.41 5.96
N LYS A 295 -8.96 8.88 4.71
CA LYS A 295 -9.58 10.17 4.35
C LYS A 295 -11.11 10.08 4.11
N GLY A 296 -11.71 8.91 4.32
CA GLY A 296 -13.15 8.69 4.15
C GLY A 296 -13.62 8.89 2.70
N LYS A 297 -12.77 8.57 1.71
CA LYS A 297 -13.07 8.84 0.30
C LYS A 297 -13.58 7.60 -0.43
N PRO A 298 -14.66 7.70 -1.20
CA PRO A 298 -15.06 6.68 -2.16
C PRO A 298 -13.98 6.43 -3.19
N MET A 299 -13.73 5.16 -3.52
CA MET A 299 -12.69 4.77 -4.47
C MET A 299 -13.30 4.16 -5.74
N ILE A 300 -12.84 4.62 -6.90
CA ILE A 300 -13.11 3.98 -8.19
C ILE A 300 -11.83 3.28 -8.63
N ILE A 301 -11.93 1.97 -8.84
CA ILE A 301 -10.81 1.11 -9.23
C ILE A 301 -10.87 0.84 -10.73
N VAL A 302 -9.74 1.05 -11.40
CA VAL A 302 -9.63 0.86 -12.85
C VAL A 302 -8.40 0.02 -13.18
N LYS A 303 -8.61 -1.06 -13.93
CA LYS A 303 -7.53 -1.95 -14.41
C LYS A 303 -6.59 -2.40 -13.28
N PRO A 304 -7.08 -3.06 -12.20
CA PRO A 304 -6.22 -3.63 -11.19
C PRO A 304 -5.29 -4.67 -11.82
N LEU A 305 -4.06 -4.78 -11.30
CA LEU A 305 -3.16 -5.85 -11.69
C LEU A 305 -3.64 -7.19 -11.12
N PRO A 306 -3.43 -8.31 -11.83
CA PRO A 306 -3.69 -9.65 -11.31
C PRO A 306 -2.96 -9.91 -9.99
N GLY A 307 -3.48 -10.84 -9.18
CA GLY A 307 -2.94 -11.17 -7.86
C GLY A 307 -3.38 -10.17 -6.79
N GLN A 308 -2.44 -9.50 -6.13
CA GLN A 308 -2.71 -8.66 -4.95
C GLN A 308 -3.72 -7.54 -5.21
N GLU A 309 -3.60 -6.80 -6.32
CA GLU A 309 -4.54 -5.72 -6.60
C GLU A 309 -5.95 -6.24 -6.95
N ALA A 310 -6.05 -7.38 -7.64
CA ALA A 310 -7.33 -8.02 -7.92
C ALA A 310 -8.01 -8.50 -6.62
N ASN A 311 -7.26 -9.09 -5.71
CA ASN A 311 -7.73 -9.52 -4.40
C ASN A 311 -8.16 -8.33 -3.52
N ASN A 312 -7.37 -7.27 -3.47
CA ASN A 312 -7.74 -6.03 -2.78
C ASN A 312 -9.01 -5.43 -3.37
N THR A 313 -9.17 -5.48 -4.71
CA THR A 313 -10.39 -5.03 -5.40
C THR A 313 -11.62 -5.83 -4.95
N ALA A 314 -11.52 -7.16 -4.97
CA ALA A 314 -12.62 -8.03 -4.57
C ALA A 314 -13.05 -7.75 -3.12
N TYR A 315 -12.08 -7.59 -2.21
CA TYR A 315 -12.35 -7.21 -0.82
C TYR A 315 -13.09 -5.87 -0.72
N LEU A 316 -12.61 -4.83 -1.38
CA LEU A 316 -13.21 -3.49 -1.31
C LEU A 316 -14.63 -3.43 -1.90
N ILE A 317 -14.88 -4.19 -2.98
CA ILE A 317 -16.22 -4.32 -3.57
C ILE A 317 -17.16 -5.06 -2.59
N GLN A 318 -16.72 -6.17 -2.00
CA GLN A 318 -17.49 -6.91 -1.00
C GLN A 318 -17.88 -6.02 0.20
N LYS A 319 -16.97 -5.14 0.63
CA LYS A 319 -17.22 -4.17 1.71
C LYS A 319 -17.97 -2.92 1.25
N LYS A 320 -18.39 -2.83 -0.01
CA LYS A 320 -19.06 -1.66 -0.61
C LYS A 320 -18.25 -0.35 -0.46
N ALA A 321 -16.93 -0.45 -0.38
CA ALA A 321 -16.00 0.67 -0.19
C ALA A 321 -15.37 1.14 -1.51
N ALA A 322 -15.59 0.43 -2.62
CA ALA A 322 -15.11 0.81 -3.94
C ALA A 322 -16.05 0.34 -5.05
N ILE A 323 -15.93 0.99 -6.22
CA ILE A 323 -16.53 0.56 -7.48
C ILE A 323 -15.42 0.16 -8.45
N LYS A 324 -15.54 -0.99 -9.10
CA LYS A 324 -14.66 -1.38 -10.20
C LYS A 324 -15.26 -0.95 -11.52
N VAL A 325 -14.45 -0.31 -12.36
CA VAL A 325 -14.82 0.05 -13.73
C VAL A 325 -13.96 -0.76 -14.71
N GLU A 326 -14.60 -1.64 -15.46
CA GLU A 326 -13.90 -2.53 -16.39
C GLU A 326 -13.34 -1.77 -17.60
N GLU A 327 -14.13 -0.85 -18.13
CA GLU A 327 -13.77 -0.04 -19.30
C GLU A 327 -13.45 1.40 -18.87
N PRO A 328 -12.15 1.80 -18.87
CA PRO A 328 -11.75 3.15 -18.46
C PRO A 328 -12.41 4.28 -19.26
N GLY A 329 -12.83 3.99 -20.48
CA GLY A 329 -13.52 4.95 -21.36
C GLY A 329 -14.97 5.23 -20.98
N LYS A 330 -15.55 4.43 -20.09
CA LYS A 330 -16.94 4.56 -19.60
C LYS A 330 -17.04 5.14 -18.18
N ILE A 331 -15.94 5.62 -17.61
CA ILE A 331 -15.92 6.13 -16.24
C ILE A 331 -16.82 7.36 -16.03
N ASN A 332 -17.06 8.13 -17.10
CA ASN A 332 -17.99 9.26 -17.09
C ASN A 332 -19.41 8.86 -16.65
N PHE A 333 -19.92 7.70 -17.09
CA PHE A 333 -21.26 7.24 -16.68
C PHE A 333 -21.33 6.93 -15.19
N VAL A 334 -20.29 6.28 -14.65
CA VAL A 334 -20.19 5.99 -13.21
C VAL A 334 -20.07 7.29 -12.41
N MET A 335 -19.34 8.28 -12.92
CA MET A 335 -19.22 9.59 -12.28
C MET A 335 -20.53 10.35 -12.28
N ASP A 336 -21.25 10.38 -13.41
CA ASP A 336 -22.56 11.05 -13.52
C ASP A 336 -23.59 10.40 -12.60
N GLU A 337 -23.59 9.07 -12.48
CA GLU A 337 -24.43 8.31 -11.56
C GLU A 337 -24.13 8.67 -10.09
N LEU A 338 -22.85 8.62 -9.70
CA LEU A 338 -22.46 8.91 -8.31
C LEU A 338 -22.73 10.36 -7.92
N LEU A 339 -22.40 11.30 -8.78
CA LEU A 339 -22.62 12.72 -8.53
C LEU A 339 -24.08 13.14 -8.67
N GLY A 340 -24.90 12.33 -9.35
CA GLY A 340 -26.34 12.49 -9.47
C GLY A 340 -27.13 11.87 -8.32
N ASN A 341 -26.48 11.05 -7.47
CA ASN A 341 -27.13 10.34 -6.36
C ASN A 341 -26.34 10.55 -5.04
N PRO A 342 -26.64 11.64 -4.30
CA PRO A 342 -25.97 11.94 -3.04
C PRO A 342 -26.09 10.81 -1.99
N ASP A 343 -27.22 10.11 -1.94
CA ASP A 343 -27.43 9.02 -0.99
C ASP A 343 -26.50 7.85 -1.26
N LYS A 344 -26.32 7.49 -2.53
CA LYS A 344 -25.37 6.46 -2.93
C LYS A 344 -23.93 6.84 -2.54
N LEU A 345 -23.55 8.10 -2.75
CA LEU A 345 -22.25 8.60 -2.37
C LEU A 345 -22.03 8.58 -0.85
N ASN A 346 -23.06 8.90 -0.07
CA ASN A 346 -23.04 8.84 1.40
C ASN A 346 -22.95 7.39 1.90
N GLN A 347 -23.69 6.45 1.30
CA GLN A 347 -23.58 5.03 1.62
C GLN A 347 -22.16 4.50 1.40
N PHE A 348 -21.49 4.92 0.32
CA PHE A 348 -20.07 4.59 0.11
C PHE A 348 -19.19 5.15 1.22
N ARG A 349 -19.40 6.40 1.62
CA ARG A 349 -18.60 7.02 2.70
C ARG A 349 -18.77 6.28 4.03
N GLU A 350 -19.98 5.85 4.35
CA GLU A 350 -20.24 5.06 5.57
C GLU A 350 -19.56 3.68 5.50
N SER A 351 -19.62 3.00 4.36
CA SER A 351 -18.91 1.72 4.17
C SER A 351 -17.39 1.88 4.30
N VAL A 352 -16.83 2.97 3.78
CA VAL A 352 -15.40 3.31 3.92
C VAL A 352 -15.02 3.52 5.39
N LYS A 353 -15.85 4.22 6.18
CA LYS A 353 -15.59 4.45 7.61
C LYS A 353 -15.51 3.15 8.41
N GLN A 354 -16.36 2.15 8.09
CA GLN A 354 -16.41 0.87 8.81
C GLN A 354 -15.10 0.08 8.72
N ILE A 355 -14.40 0.17 7.59
CA ILE A 355 -13.16 -0.57 7.37
C ILE A 355 -11.89 0.30 7.48
N SER A 356 -12.06 1.58 7.72
CA SER A 356 -10.94 2.52 7.87
C SER A 356 -10.16 2.30 9.17
N ARG A 357 -8.85 2.46 9.11
CA ARG A 357 -7.94 2.43 10.26
C ARG A 357 -7.03 3.67 10.22
N PRO A 358 -7.58 4.86 10.51
CA PRO A 358 -6.84 6.12 10.31
C PRO A 358 -5.58 6.25 11.17
N ASN A 359 -5.53 5.60 12.33
CA ASN A 359 -4.40 5.67 13.25
C ASN A 359 -3.39 4.51 13.09
N SER A 360 -3.49 3.71 12.02
CA SER A 360 -2.74 2.46 11.86
C SER A 360 -1.24 2.60 12.19
N SER A 361 -0.55 3.58 11.64
CA SER A 361 0.89 3.78 11.88
C SER A 361 1.21 4.09 13.34
N MET A 362 0.39 4.93 13.99
CA MET A 362 0.58 5.30 15.40
C MET A 362 0.28 4.14 16.34
N ASP A 363 -0.78 3.36 16.04
CA ASP A 363 -1.17 2.20 16.84
C ASP A 363 -0.14 1.06 16.70
N ILE A 364 0.38 0.85 15.49
CA ILE A 364 1.49 -0.06 15.24
C ILE A 364 2.74 0.39 16.02
N ALA A 365 3.12 1.64 15.94
CA ALA A 365 4.29 2.15 16.65
C ALA A 365 4.15 2.00 18.18
N ARG A 366 2.95 2.29 18.75
CA ARG A 366 2.68 2.05 20.19
C ARG A 366 2.83 0.59 20.58
N LEU A 367 2.37 -0.34 19.72
CA LEU A 367 2.54 -1.78 19.95
C LEU A 367 4.01 -2.16 19.92
N LEU A 368 4.77 -1.73 18.90
CA LEU A 368 6.19 -2.05 18.74
C LEU A 368 7.05 -1.55 19.91
N LEU A 369 6.72 -0.41 20.48
CA LEU A 369 7.43 0.14 21.65
C LEU A 369 7.21 -0.70 22.93
N LYS A 370 6.10 -1.47 23.00
CA LYS A 370 5.76 -2.33 24.15
C LYS A 370 6.30 -3.76 24.06
N ILE A 371 6.72 -4.21 22.88
CA ILE A 371 7.29 -5.55 22.69
C ILE A 371 8.69 -5.54 23.31
N ASN A 372 8.94 -6.45 24.26
CA ASN A 372 10.24 -6.62 24.94
C ASN A 372 11.01 -7.76 24.33
#